data_8b35fa9284a9ce215bebe48051c27baf
#
_entry.id   8b35fa9284a9ce215bebe48051c27baf
#
_cell.length_a   1.000
_cell.length_b   1.000
_cell.length_c   1.000
_cell.angle_alpha   90.00
_cell.angle_beta   90.00
_cell.angle_gamma   90.00
#
_symmetry.space_group_name_H-M   'P 1'
#
loop_
_entity.id
_entity.type
_entity.pdbx_description
1 polymer ?
#
loop_
_entity_poly.entity_id
_entity_poly.type
_entity_poly.pdbx_seq_one_letter_code
_entity_poly.pdbx_strand_id
1 'polypeptide(L)'
;MSAPPAKIELPTEEKAILDALSSKLGDKTKVVFSKPNRIKISVVPENQLEVAKFVRDELHFDQCANVTGTDFPKDKQIEVTYHFGSIDGPGLRRVILSMAMRVPSASPEVSSLIELYPSADLHEREQAEMLGIVFKGHPNLSRLLLPEDWTDIPPMLKAYRLPGRLESE
;
A
#
# COMPACT_ATOMS: atom_id res chain seq x y z
N MET A 1 5.17 -29.45 -21.25
CA MET A 1 4.34 -28.36 -21.82
C MET A 1 3.30 -27.99 -20.76
N SER A 2 3.50 -26.88 -20.08
CA SER A 2 2.54 -26.39 -19.08
C SER A 2 1.33 -25.80 -19.79
N ALA A 3 0.12 -26.23 -19.41
CA ALA A 3 -1.11 -25.68 -19.94
C ALA A 3 -1.18 -24.16 -19.67
N PRO A 4 -1.73 -23.34 -20.59
CA PRO A 4 -1.91 -21.93 -20.33
C PRO A 4 -2.83 -21.75 -19.12
N PRO A 5 -2.56 -20.74 -18.25
CA PRO A 5 -3.40 -20.51 -17.09
C PRO A 5 -4.83 -20.22 -17.53
N ALA A 6 -5.78 -20.95 -16.96
CA ALA A 6 -7.20 -20.75 -17.22
C ALA A 6 -7.54 -19.27 -16.97
N LYS A 7 -8.28 -18.64 -17.89
CA LYS A 7 -8.83 -17.30 -17.69
C LYS A 7 -9.75 -17.36 -16.47
N ILE A 8 -9.30 -16.80 -15.35
CA ILE A 8 -10.11 -16.68 -14.15
C ILE A 8 -11.18 -15.63 -14.46
N GLU A 9 -12.43 -16.01 -14.55
CA GLU A 9 -13.53 -15.05 -14.65
C GLU A 9 -13.68 -14.31 -13.34
N LEU A 10 -13.62 -12.97 -13.42
CA LEU A 10 -13.83 -12.12 -12.25
C LEU A 10 -15.30 -12.08 -11.88
N PRO A 11 -15.65 -12.13 -10.59
CA PRO A 11 -16.99 -11.85 -10.11
C PRO A 11 -17.49 -10.47 -10.55
N THR A 12 -18.81 -10.27 -10.45
CA THR A 12 -19.49 -9.05 -10.94
C THR A 12 -19.00 -7.79 -10.19
N GLU A 13 -18.76 -7.93 -8.89
CA GLU A 13 -18.32 -6.83 -8.02
C GLU A 13 -16.93 -6.29 -8.43
N GLU A 14 -15.97 -7.18 -8.70
CA GLU A 14 -14.63 -6.76 -9.11
C GLU A 14 -14.64 -6.13 -10.50
N LYS A 15 -15.49 -6.60 -11.41
CA LYS A 15 -15.66 -5.96 -12.72
C LYS A 15 -16.20 -4.54 -12.57
N ALA A 16 -17.24 -4.35 -11.73
CA ALA A 16 -17.81 -3.03 -11.46
C ALA A 16 -16.77 -2.06 -10.86
N ILE A 17 -15.92 -2.55 -9.93
CA ILE A 17 -14.83 -1.75 -9.36
C ILE A 17 -13.83 -1.32 -10.44
N LEU A 18 -13.41 -2.25 -11.32
CA LEU A 18 -12.47 -1.95 -12.39
C LEU A 18 -13.05 -0.96 -13.42
N ASP A 19 -14.32 -1.11 -13.77
CA ASP A 19 -15.02 -0.21 -14.68
C ASP A 19 -15.16 1.20 -14.07
N ALA A 20 -15.46 1.29 -12.78
CA ALA A 20 -15.53 2.57 -12.06
C ALA A 20 -14.14 3.25 -11.99
N LEU A 21 -13.07 2.50 -11.65
CA LEU A 21 -11.70 3.02 -11.62
C LEU A 21 -11.28 3.55 -13.00
N SER A 22 -11.53 2.78 -14.06
CA SER A 22 -11.14 3.19 -15.41
C SER A 22 -11.95 4.38 -15.94
N SER A 23 -13.25 4.43 -15.65
CA SER A 23 -14.12 5.50 -16.15
C SER A 23 -13.94 6.84 -15.42
N LYS A 24 -13.66 6.81 -14.12
CA LYS A 24 -13.58 8.01 -13.26
C LYS A 24 -12.17 8.52 -13.05
N LEU A 25 -11.20 7.62 -12.92
CA LEU A 25 -9.80 7.97 -12.64
C LEU A 25 -8.87 7.81 -13.84
N GLY A 26 -9.29 7.10 -14.89
CA GLY A 26 -8.57 7.01 -16.15
C GLY A 26 -7.08 6.74 -15.97
N ASP A 27 -6.23 7.64 -16.47
CA ASP A 27 -4.76 7.50 -16.44
C ASP A 27 -4.13 7.68 -15.04
N LYS A 28 -4.91 8.11 -14.02
CA LYS A 28 -4.39 8.27 -12.66
C LYS A 28 -4.15 6.94 -11.95
N THR A 29 -4.78 5.88 -12.44
CA THR A 29 -4.66 4.54 -11.88
C THR A 29 -4.31 3.52 -12.95
N LYS A 30 -3.40 2.61 -12.63
CA LYS A 30 -3.06 1.48 -13.49
C LYS A 30 -3.34 0.18 -12.76
N VAL A 31 -4.18 -0.67 -13.33
CA VAL A 31 -4.43 -2.00 -12.77
C VAL A 31 -3.18 -2.86 -12.95
N VAL A 32 -2.62 -3.33 -11.83
CA VAL A 32 -1.44 -4.21 -11.81
C VAL A 32 -1.86 -5.66 -11.95
N PHE A 33 -2.85 -6.05 -11.16
CA PHE A 33 -3.53 -7.33 -11.31
C PHE A 33 -4.96 -7.27 -10.77
N SER A 34 -5.79 -8.19 -11.26
CA SER A 34 -7.13 -8.42 -10.78
C SER A 34 -7.37 -9.94 -10.70
N LYS A 35 -7.77 -10.40 -9.52
CA LYS A 35 -8.09 -11.79 -9.20
C LYS A 35 -9.33 -11.81 -8.30
N PRO A 36 -10.05 -12.92 -8.19
CA PRO A 36 -11.15 -13.03 -7.24
C PRO A 36 -10.73 -12.59 -5.84
N ASN A 37 -11.50 -11.68 -5.25
CA ASN A 37 -11.29 -11.06 -3.94
C ASN A 37 -10.03 -10.16 -3.82
N ARG A 38 -9.28 -9.90 -4.89
CA ARG A 38 -8.06 -9.08 -4.83
C ARG A 38 -7.85 -8.25 -6.08
N ILE A 39 -7.77 -6.94 -5.91
CA ILE A 39 -7.43 -5.98 -6.96
C ILE A 39 -6.22 -5.18 -6.49
N LYS A 40 -5.20 -5.04 -7.33
CA LYS A 40 -4.07 -4.14 -7.07
C LYS A 40 -3.98 -3.11 -8.17
N ILE A 41 -3.97 -1.84 -7.77
CA ILE A 41 -3.75 -0.69 -8.63
C ILE A 41 -2.43 -0.03 -8.28
N SER A 42 -1.77 0.55 -9.27
CA SER A 42 -0.62 1.44 -9.09
C SER A 42 -1.07 2.87 -9.32
N VAL A 43 -0.62 3.76 -8.44
CA VAL A 43 -0.96 5.17 -8.44
C VAL A 43 0.33 5.98 -8.28
N VAL A 44 0.44 7.13 -8.93
CA VAL A 44 1.54 8.06 -8.66
C VAL A 44 1.26 8.82 -7.37
N PRO A 45 2.29 9.16 -6.56
CA PRO A 45 2.10 9.78 -5.24
C PRO A 45 1.26 11.06 -5.26
N GLU A 46 1.34 11.83 -6.36
CA GLU A 46 0.59 13.08 -6.53
C GLU A 46 -0.94 12.88 -6.58
N ASN A 47 -1.38 11.72 -7.05
CA ASN A 47 -2.81 11.39 -7.17
C ASN A 47 -3.34 10.57 -5.98
N GLN A 48 -2.49 10.28 -4.99
CA GLN A 48 -2.81 9.40 -3.86
C GLN A 48 -4.08 9.79 -3.12
N LEU A 49 -4.19 11.05 -2.71
CA LEU A 49 -5.33 11.53 -1.91
C LEU A 49 -6.64 11.50 -2.69
N GLU A 50 -6.59 11.88 -3.98
CA GLU A 50 -7.76 11.87 -4.85
C GLU A 50 -8.26 10.43 -5.06
N VAL A 51 -7.34 9.51 -5.37
CA VAL A 51 -7.67 8.10 -5.56
C VAL A 51 -8.19 7.47 -4.28
N ALA A 52 -7.55 7.72 -3.13
CA ALA A 52 -7.98 7.19 -1.84
C ALA A 52 -9.37 7.69 -1.44
N LYS A 53 -9.66 8.99 -1.71
CA LYS A 53 -10.98 9.56 -1.47
C LYS A 53 -12.04 8.90 -2.35
N PHE A 54 -11.76 8.71 -3.64
CA PHE A 54 -12.66 8.00 -4.54
C PHE A 54 -12.93 6.55 -4.09
N VAL A 55 -11.88 5.85 -3.67
CA VAL A 55 -11.97 4.47 -3.17
C VAL A 55 -12.87 4.38 -1.93
N ARG A 56 -12.78 5.38 -1.03
CA ARG A 56 -13.64 5.43 0.16
C ARG A 56 -15.08 5.83 -0.17
N ASP A 57 -15.26 6.95 -0.87
CA ASP A 57 -16.54 7.62 -0.99
C ASP A 57 -17.44 6.97 -2.07
N GLU A 58 -16.85 6.55 -3.19
CA GLU A 58 -17.60 6.04 -4.34
C GLU A 58 -17.57 4.49 -4.42
N LEU A 59 -16.45 3.88 -4.04
CA LEU A 59 -16.33 2.42 -4.06
C LEU A 59 -16.64 1.77 -2.71
N HIS A 60 -16.93 2.55 -1.68
CA HIS A 60 -17.31 2.08 -0.33
C HIS A 60 -16.29 1.16 0.35
N PHE A 61 -15.00 1.40 0.10
CA PHE A 61 -13.93 0.80 0.86
C PHE A 61 -13.65 1.68 2.09
N ASP A 62 -14.37 1.44 3.17
CA ASP A 62 -14.46 2.29 4.35
C ASP A 62 -13.35 2.06 5.39
N GLN A 63 -12.51 1.04 5.20
CA GLN A 63 -11.44 0.69 6.12
C GLN A 63 -10.09 0.53 5.42
N CYS A 64 -9.04 1.12 5.99
CA CYS A 64 -7.66 0.74 5.72
C CYS A 64 -7.31 -0.45 6.62
N ALA A 65 -7.19 -1.63 6.03
CA ALA A 65 -6.92 -2.87 6.76
C ALA A 65 -5.43 -3.02 7.11
N ASN A 66 -4.56 -2.48 6.27
CA ASN A 66 -3.10 -2.51 6.50
C ASN A 66 -2.39 -1.50 5.58
N VAL A 67 -1.18 -1.09 5.98
CA VAL A 67 -0.20 -0.39 5.13
C VAL A 67 1.08 -1.20 5.13
N THR A 68 1.60 -1.52 3.96
CA THR A 68 2.83 -2.31 3.81
C THR A 68 3.85 -1.58 2.96
N GLY A 69 5.10 -1.67 3.35
CA GLY A 69 6.23 -1.17 2.57
C GLY A 69 7.08 -2.32 2.03
N THR A 70 7.67 -2.13 0.87
CA THR A 70 8.60 -3.07 0.27
C THR A 70 9.78 -2.33 -0.33
N ASP A 71 11.00 -2.68 0.11
CA ASP A 71 12.23 -2.12 -0.43
C ASP A 71 12.66 -2.87 -1.70
N PHE A 72 12.87 -2.10 -2.79
CA PHE A 72 13.38 -2.55 -4.08
C PHE A 72 14.76 -1.92 -4.36
N PRO A 73 15.84 -2.43 -3.76
CA PRO A 73 17.16 -1.80 -3.85
C PRO A 73 17.70 -1.73 -5.28
N LYS A 74 17.37 -2.69 -6.14
CA LYS A 74 17.79 -2.67 -7.56
C LYS A 74 17.17 -1.49 -8.33
N ASP A 75 15.94 -1.14 -7.99
CA ASP A 75 15.21 -0.03 -8.62
C ASP A 75 15.45 1.29 -7.89
N LYS A 76 16.12 1.26 -6.73
CA LYS A 76 16.27 2.39 -5.79
C LYS A 76 14.92 3.00 -5.42
N GLN A 77 13.93 2.15 -5.16
CA GLN A 77 12.57 2.55 -4.83
C GLN A 77 12.05 1.78 -3.63
N ILE A 78 11.13 2.43 -2.91
CA ILE A 78 10.27 1.78 -1.91
C ILE A 78 8.85 1.80 -2.47
N GLU A 79 8.16 0.68 -2.42
CA GLU A 79 6.73 0.58 -2.74
C GLU A 79 5.94 0.64 -1.44
N VAL A 80 5.05 1.62 -1.33
CA VAL A 80 4.08 1.75 -0.25
C VAL A 80 2.73 1.26 -0.77
N THR A 81 2.11 0.34 -0.07
CA THR A 81 0.82 -0.24 -0.47
C THR A 81 -0.19 -0.13 0.66
N TYR A 82 -1.28 0.57 0.41
CA TYR A 82 -2.46 0.58 1.28
C TYR A 82 -3.41 -0.52 0.85
N HIS A 83 -3.92 -1.27 1.82
CA HIS A 83 -4.89 -2.35 1.61
C HIS A 83 -6.23 -1.92 2.18
N PHE A 84 -7.19 -1.70 1.31
CA PHE A 84 -8.53 -1.27 1.68
C PHE A 84 -9.50 -2.44 1.69
N GLY A 85 -10.35 -2.48 2.70
CA GLY A 85 -11.47 -3.39 2.84
C GLY A 85 -12.78 -2.64 3.03
N SER A 86 -13.90 -3.34 2.95
CA SER A 86 -15.21 -2.81 3.23
C SER A 86 -15.89 -3.59 4.35
N ILE A 87 -16.37 -2.88 5.36
CA ILE A 87 -17.14 -3.47 6.47
C ILE A 87 -18.63 -3.49 6.13
N ASP A 88 -19.15 -2.38 5.62
CA ASP A 88 -20.58 -2.17 5.40
C ASP A 88 -21.02 -2.35 3.95
N GLY A 89 -20.09 -2.40 2.99
CA GLY A 89 -20.41 -2.54 1.57
C GLY A 89 -20.98 -3.91 1.23
N PRO A 90 -22.22 -4.02 0.73
CA PRO A 90 -22.78 -5.28 0.31
C PRO A 90 -21.96 -5.89 -0.82
N GLY A 91 -21.58 -7.16 -0.70
CA GLY A 91 -20.76 -7.88 -1.69
C GLY A 91 -19.25 -7.61 -1.59
N LEU A 92 -18.82 -6.50 -0.96
CA LEU A 92 -17.41 -6.08 -0.93
C LEU A 92 -16.59 -6.67 0.21
N ARG A 93 -17.22 -7.26 1.23
CA ARG A 93 -16.55 -7.78 2.44
C ARG A 93 -15.41 -8.78 2.18
N ARG A 94 -15.38 -9.40 1.02
CA ARG A 94 -14.32 -10.35 0.64
C ARG A 94 -13.25 -9.74 -0.27
N VAL A 95 -13.48 -8.53 -0.79
CA VAL A 95 -12.62 -7.88 -1.76
C VAL A 95 -11.62 -7.00 -1.03
N ILE A 96 -10.34 -7.18 -1.31
CA ILE A 96 -9.27 -6.28 -0.89
C ILE A 96 -8.80 -5.51 -2.12
N LEU A 97 -8.91 -4.18 -2.05
CA LEU A 97 -8.32 -3.26 -3.01
C LEU A 97 -6.97 -2.77 -2.46
N SER A 98 -5.92 -3.01 -3.20
CA SER A 98 -4.56 -2.59 -2.85
C SER A 98 -4.13 -1.44 -3.74
N MET A 99 -3.78 -0.30 -3.15
CA MET A 99 -3.26 0.87 -3.83
C MET A 99 -1.76 0.98 -3.55
N ALA A 100 -0.95 0.77 -4.58
CA ALA A 100 0.51 0.78 -4.49
C ALA A 100 1.09 2.04 -5.13
N MET A 101 2.08 2.62 -4.47
CA MET A 101 2.86 3.76 -4.95
C MET A 101 4.34 3.44 -4.83
N ARG A 102 5.13 3.86 -5.83
CA ARG A 102 6.58 3.75 -5.78
C ARG A 102 7.21 5.11 -5.62
N VAL A 103 8.09 5.22 -4.64
CA VAL A 103 8.82 6.44 -4.30
C VAL A 103 10.33 6.18 -4.27
N PRO A 104 11.18 7.19 -4.52
CA PRO A 104 12.63 7.03 -4.44
C PRO A 104 13.06 6.61 -3.02
N SER A 105 13.94 5.62 -2.90
CA SER A 105 14.44 5.17 -1.59
C SER A 105 15.32 6.21 -0.87
N ALA A 106 15.87 7.19 -1.61
CA ALA A 106 16.66 8.26 -1.03
C ALA A 106 15.82 9.30 -0.25
N SER A 107 14.56 9.49 -0.63
CA SER A 107 13.59 10.34 0.08
C SER A 107 12.19 9.75 -0.10
N PRO A 108 11.86 8.70 0.66
CA PRO A 108 10.59 7.99 0.50
C PRO A 108 9.46 8.76 1.18
N GLU A 109 8.75 9.57 0.40
CA GLU A 109 7.68 10.44 0.90
C GLU A 109 6.35 10.13 0.22
N VAL A 110 5.29 9.99 1.01
CA VAL A 110 3.90 9.86 0.56
C VAL A 110 2.99 10.71 1.44
N SER A 111 1.79 11.02 0.99
CA SER A 111 0.80 11.68 1.86
C SER A 111 0.23 10.70 2.88
N SER A 112 0.02 11.14 4.11
CA SER A 112 -0.73 10.35 5.09
C SER A 112 -2.19 10.24 4.68
N LEU A 113 -2.81 9.09 4.90
CA LEU A 113 -4.24 8.88 4.72
C LEU A 113 -5.02 8.89 6.03
N ILE A 114 -4.42 9.32 7.15
CA ILE A 114 -5.04 9.28 8.47
C ILE A 114 -6.36 10.07 8.55
N GLU A 115 -6.46 11.19 7.82
CA GLU A 115 -7.69 11.98 7.77
C GLU A 115 -8.83 11.26 7.03
N LEU A 116 -8.49 10.41 6.07
CA LEU A 116 -9.46 9.60 5.33
C LEU A 116 -9.74 8.28 6.04
N TYR A 117 -8.70 7.67 6.59
CA TYR A 117 -8.73 6.37 7.24
C TYR A 117 -7.99 6.43 8.58
N PRO A 118 -8.67 6.72 9.69
CA PRO A 118 -8.02 6.76 11.01
C PRO A 118 -7.34 5.45 11.41
N SER A 119 -7.79 4.32 10.85
CA SER A 119 -7.14 3.02 11.05
C SER A 119 -5.72 2.92 10.47
N ALA A 120 -5.32 3.85 9.59
CA ALA A 120 -3.98 3.87 9.03
C ALA A 120 -2.90 4.38 10.00
N ASP A 121 -3.27 5.06 11.09
CA ASP A 121 -2.34 5.70 12.04
C ASP A 121 -1.17 4.78 12.44
N LEU A 122 -1.46 3.67 13.10
CA LEU A 122 -0.42 2.76 13.59
C LEU A 122 0.36 2.07 12.46
N HIS A 123 -0.30 1.79 11.35
CA HIS A 123 0.34 1.18 10.21
C HIS A 123 1.32 2.13 9.51
N GLU A 124 0.97 3.41 9.36
CA GLU A 124 1.86 4.42 8.80
C GLU A 124 3.07 4.65 9.72
N ARG A 125 2.88 4.72 11.04
CA ARG A 125 3.96 4.82 12.02
C ARG A 125 4.90 3.62 11.95
N GLU A 126 4.36 2.40 11.85
CA GLU A 126 5.16 1.20 11.67
C GLU A 126 6.03 1.28 10.40
N GLN A 127 5.44 1.66 9.26
CA GLN A 127 6.21 1.77 8.02
C GLN A 127 7.23 2.91 8.04
N ALA A 128 6.92 4.02 8.71
CA ALA A 128 7.88 5.12 8.93
C ALA A 128 9.11 4.64 9.71
N GLU A 129 8.88 3.86 10.76
CA GLU A 129 9.93 3.35 11.62
C GLU A 129 10.75 2.23 10.97
N MET A 130 10.09 1.30 10.29
CA MET A 130 10.71 0.10 9.73
C MET A 130 11.42 0.32 8.39
N LEU A 131 10.98 1.29 7.60
CA LEU A 131 11.50 1.56 6.24
C LEU A 131 11.94 3.01 6.02
N GLY A 132 11.75 3.90 7.01
CA GLY A 132 12.10 5.31 6.91
C GLY A 132 11.17 6.12 5.98
N ILE A 133 9.94 5.67 5.76
CA ILE A 133 8.97 6.36 4.94
C ILE A 133 8.43 7.59 5.70
N VAL A 134 8.39 8.73 5.02
CA VAL A 134 7.81 9.97 5.57
C VAL A 134 6.35 10.09 5.08
N PHE A 135 5.41 10.04 6.02
CA PHE A 135 3.99 10.25 5.75
C PHE A 135 3.63 11.72 5.99
N LYS A 136 3.59 12.52 4.92
CA LYS A 136 3.29 13.95 5.00
C LYS A 136 1.87 14.19 5.51
N GLY A 137 1.74 15.04 6.50
CA GLY A 137 0.45 15.34 7.13
C GLY A 137 0.05 14.39 8.25
N HIS A 138 0.85 13.38 8.56
CA HIS A 138 0.62 12.56 9.75
C HIS A 138 0.90 13.37 11.02
N PRO A 139 -0.02 13.40 12.01
CA PRO A 139 0.10 14.26 13.19
C PRO A 139 1.22 13.82 14.14
N ASN A 140 1.56 12.53 14.17
CA ASN A 140 2.54 11.99 15.12
C ASN A 140 3.23 10.74 14.56
N LEU A 141 4.42 10.89 14.00
CA LEU A 141 5.29 9.79 13.56
C LEU A 141 6.29 9.34 14.63
N SER A 142 5.93 9.47 15.92
CA SER A 142 6.79 8.94 16.98
C SER A 142 6.95 7.43 16.88
N ARG A 143 8.07 6.94 17.39
CA ARG A 143 8.39 5.50 17.40
C ARG A 143 7.29 4.68 18.08
N LEU A 144 7.08 3.47 17.59
CA LEU A 144 6.05 2.55 18.06
C LEU A 144 6.63 1.21 18.53
N LEU A 145 7.57 0.65 17.79
CA LEU A 145 8.09 -0.70 17.99
C LEU A 145 9.57 -0.74 18.34
N LEU A 146 10.38 0.15 17.74
CA LEU A 146 11.82 0.18 18.00
C LEU A 146 12.13 0.87 19.33
N PRO A 147 13.23 0.48 20.01
CA PRO A 147 13.70 1.15 21.20
C PRO A 147 13.99 2.64 20.95
N GLU A 148 13.86 3.47 21.98
CA GLU A 148 14.10 4.92 21.87
C GLU A 148 15.54 5.26 21.47
N ASP A 149 16.48 4.40 21.85
CA ASP A 149 17.92 4.50 21.58
C ASP A 149 18.35 3.89 20.24
N TRP A 150 17.41 3.46 19.40
CA TRP A 150 17.75 2.93 18.07
C TRP A 150 18.46 3.98 17.21
N THR A 151 19.70 3.71 16.83
CA THR A 151 20.56 4.63 16.05
C THR A 151 20.93 4.11 14.67
N ASP A 152 20.55 2.88 14.36
CA ASP A 152 20.85 2.23 13.09
C ASP A 152 19.82 2.59 12.00
N ILE A 153 20.11 2.17 10.77
CA ILE A 153 19.17 2.34 9.64
C ILE A 153 17.87 1.56 9.90
N PRO A 154 16.77 1.92 9.25
CA PRO A 154 15.50 1.20 9.37
C PRO A 154 15.67 -0.32 9.12
N PRO A 155 15.18 -1.19 10.03
CA PRO A 155 15.54 -2.61 10.05
C PRO A 155 14.93 -3.45 8.92
N MET A 156 13.91 -2.96 8.23
CA MET A 156 13.32 -3.66 7.08
C MET A 156 13.92 -3.26 5.74
N LEU A 157 14.84 -2.30 5.70
CA LEU A 157 15.63 -2.04 4.50
C LEU A 157 16.52 -3.25 4.19
N LYS A 158 16.63 -3.60 2.92
CA LYS A 158 17.48 -4.72 2.47
C LYS A 158 18.97 -4.50 2.72
N ALA A 159 19.36 -3.25 2.97
CA ALA A 159 20.73 -2.90 3.36
C ALA A 159 21.03 -3.21 4.84
N TYR A 160 20.01 -3.33 5.70
CA TYR A 160 20.21 -3.62 7.12
C TYR A 160 20.81 -5.01 7.35
N ARG A 161 21.77 -5.09 8.27
CA ARG A 161 22.42 -6.34 8.69
C ARG A 161 22.32 -6.48 10.21
N LEU A 162 21.87 -7.65 10.65
CA LEU A 162 21.83 -7.95 12.09
C LEU A 162 23.26 -8.01 12.65
N PRO A 163 23.54 -7.31 13.76
CA PRO A 163 24.83 -7.44 14.45
C PRO A 163 25.10 -8.90 14.83
N GLY A 164 26.33 -9.38 14.56
CA GLY A 164 26.77 -10.74 14.94
C GLY A 164 26.30 -11.90 14.05
N ARG A 165 25.58 -11.64 12.96
CA ARG A 165 25.32 -12.69 11.96
C ARG A 165 26.57 -12.83 11.08
N LEU A 166 27.26 -13.95 11.21
CA LEU A 166 28.37 -14.32 10.33
C LEU A 166 27.82 -14.34 8.88
N GLU A 167 28.51 -13.66 7.97
CA GLU A 167 28.24 -13.77 6.53
C GLU A 167 28.40 -15.26 6.18
N SER A 168 27.31 -15.90 5.79
CA SER A 168 27.42 -17.20 5.14
C SER A 168 28.05 -16.98 3.78
N GLU A 169 29.27 -17.45 3.64
CA GLU A 169 30.01 -17.54 2.36
C GLU A 169 29.16 -18.16 1.24
#